data_76ff194b19e30d0bc8568bd00397d217
#
_entry.id   76ff194b19e30d0bc8568bd00397d217
#
_cell.length_a   1.000
_cell.length_b   1.000
_cell.length_c   1.000
_cell.angle_alpha   90.00
_cell.angle_beta   90.00
_cell.angle_gamma   90.00
#
_symmetry.space_group_name_H-M   'P 1'
#
loop_
_entity.id
_entity.type
_entity.pdbx_description
1 polymer ?
#
loop_
_entity_poly.entity_id
_entity_poly.type
_entity_poly.pdbx_seq_one_letter_code
_entity_poly.pdbx_strand_id
1 'polypeptide(L)'
;MRITTPKYPQRISEIVTTVVSGQVEKIELSYLLRMSWTGIEDKVILIQADDEVVVYGLNKERYSSDGFLAYPTDVIGYEYYTVSHVPSNGNTEFAIAANYDDTMISIRFPDRRLGILIRVEYDGRTYRGGDVLNFTLQSYQAFQCISYDKADLTGSYIVSDKPVAVFSGNVRTWVGESDSRDHLALQLPPTQAYGKQFPVIPTPNRSVGDVIKVIASVPGTNVRVENSALTWYEIGTMDNYLDFIIPSDSYTTISADQPVLVVQIAQSQQELSEPGDPTMLAVTATPQFTADYVFSTPKYSNGGMLEFRVRI
;
A
#
# COMPACT_ATOMS: atom_id res chain seq x y z
N MET A 1 -3.83 -15.27 -20.49
CA MET A 1 -3.46 -14.02 -19.79
C MET A 1 -2.47 -13.23 -20.64
N ARG A 2 -2.61 -11.94 -20.70
CA ARG A 2 -1.81 -10.99 -21.49
C ARG A 2 -1.30 -9.86 -20.60
N ILE A 3 -0.02 -9.52 -20.69
CA ILE A 3 0.62 -8.45 -19.93
C ILE A 3 1.28 -7.49 -20.91
N THR A 4 0.94 -6.22 -20.79
CA THR A 4 1.43 -5.16 -21.67
C THR A 4 1.81 -3.91 -20.89
N THR A 5 2.59 -3.05 -21.52
CA THR A 5 2.83 -1.66 -21.14
C THR A 5 2.33 -0.78 -22.28
N PRO A 6 1.03 -0.42 -22.30
CA PRO A 6 0.37 0.12 -23.50
C PRO A 6 1.03 1.39 -24.07
N LYS A 7 1.63 2.22 -23.20
CA LYS A 7 2.35 3.44 -23.59
C LYS A 7 3.87 3.29 -23.71
N TYR A 8 4.41 2.11 -23.40
CA TYR A 8 5.85 1.83 -23.43
C TYR A 8 6.21 0.56 -24.23
N PRO A 9 5.47 0.24 -25.34
CA PRO A 9 5.60 -1.04 -26.04
C PRO A 9 6.93 -1.20 -26.75
N GLN A 10 7.61 -0.10 -27.11
CA GLN A 10 8.92 -0.12 -27.78
C GLN A 10 10.06 -0.55 -26.87
N ARG A 11 9.85 -0.57 -25.55
CA ARG A 11 10.86 -0.94 -24.56
C ARG A 11 10.54 -2.26 -23.84
N ILE A 12 9.27 -2.58 -23.75
CA ILE A 12 8.77 -3.76 -23.04
C ILE A 12 7.85 -4.52 -23.99
N SER A 13 8.30 -5.70 -24.43
CA SER A 13 7.49 -6.57 -25.28
C SER A 13 6.30 -7.11 -24.52
N GLU A 14 5.20 -7.31 -25.22
CA GLU A 14 4.03 -8.03 -24.72
C GLU A 14 4.42 -9.44 -24.26
N ILE A 15 3.85 -9.85 -23.12
CA ILE A 15 3.97 -11.22 -22.61
C ILE A 15 2.59 -11.87 -22.69
N VAL A 16 2.52 -13.00 -23.37
CA VAL A 16 1.32 -13.85 -23.42
C VAL A 16 1.66 -15.19 -22.78
N THR A 17 0.87 -15.59 -21.79
CA THR A 17 1.08 -16.86 -21.07
C THR A 17 -0.25 -17.48 -20.64
N THR A 18 -0.21 -18.75 -20.26
CA THR A 18 -1.36 -19.47 -19.72
C THR A 18 -1.16 -19.71 -18.23
N VAL A 19 -2.12 -19.31 -17.42
CA VAL A 19 -2.19 -19.65 -16.01
C VAL A 19 -3.20 -20.76 -15.83
N VAL A 20 -2.81 -21.87 -15.26
CA VAL A 20 -3.67 -23.01 -15.01
C VAL A 20 -4.25 -22.89 -13.61
N SER A 21 -5.55 -23.20 -13.44
CA SER A 21 -6.21 -23.17 -12.13
C SER A 21 -5.42 -23.97 -11.08
N GLY A 22 -5.18 -23.35 -9.93
CA GLY A 22 -4.39 -23.93 -8.85
C GLY A 22 -2.88 -23.91 -9.07
N GLN A 23 -2.38 -23.20 -10.07
CA GLN A 23 -0.94 -23.01 -10.31
C GLN A 23 -0.55 -21.53 -10.25
N VAL A 24 0.72 -21.30 -9.98
CA VAL A 24 1.31 -19.94 -9.97
C VAL A 24 2.22 -19.80 -11.17
N GLU A 25 1.96 -18.77 -11.94
CA GLU A 25 2.86 -18.34 -13.01
C GLU A 25 3.68 -17.14 -12.53
N LYS A 26 4.99 -17.29 -12.46
CA LYS A 26 5.92 -16.24 -12.09
C LYS A 26 6.41 -15.51 -13.32
N ILE A 27 6.15 -14.21 -13.39
CA ILE A 27 6.56 -13.36 -14.51
C ILE A 27 7.52 -12.29 -14.01
N GLU A 28 8.71 -12.26 -14.57
CA GLU A 28 9.70 -11.23 -14.27
C GLU A 28 9.56 -10.09 -15.27
N LEU A 29 9.30 -8.88 -14.74
CA LEU A 29 9.18 -7.66 -15.53
C LEU A 29 10.52 -6.93 -15.59
N SER A 30 10.71 -6.18 -16.68
CA SER A 30 11.93 -5.40 -16.87
C SER A 30 12.06 -4.31 -15.79
N TYR A 31 13.26 -4.16 -15.30
CA TYR A 31 13.64 -3.11 -14.37
C TYR A 31 13.42 -1.68 -14.96
N LEU A 32 13.31 -1.54 -16.26
CA LEU A 32 12.97 -0.28 -16.93
C LEU A 32 11.60 0.29 -16.53
N LEU A 33 10.74 -0.54 -15.93
CA LEU A 33 9.44 -0.11 -15.40
C LEU A 33 9.52 0.59 -14.05
N ARG A 34 10.67 0.54 -13.39
CA ARG A 34 10.86 1.28 -12.14
C ARG A 34 10.67 2.77 -12.35
N MET A 35 9.88 3.39 -11.49
CA MET A 35 9.79 4.83 -11.31
C MET A 35 10.72 5.24 -10.15
N SER A 36 11.39 6.38 -10.23
CA SER A 36 12.41 6.77 -9.25
C SER A 36 12.45 8.27 -8.94
N TRP A 37 11.48 9.03 -9.43
CA TRP A 37 11.38 10.48 -9.24
C TRP A 37 9.91 10.92 -9.22
N THR A 38 9.64 12.12 -8.70
CA THR A 38 8.28 12.69 -8.73
C THR A 38 7.96 13.18 -10.15
N GLY A 39 6.97 12.53 -10.77
CA GLY A 39 6.58 12.89 -12.14
C GLY A 39 5.66 11.90 -12.81
N ILE A 40 5.29 12.22 -14.05
CA ILE A 40 4.44 11.39 -14.90
C ILE A 40 5.32 10.54 -15.81
N GLU A 41 5.05 9.24 -15.85
CA GLU A 41 5.73 8.29 -16.73
C GLU A 41 4.73 7.33 -17.41
N ASP A 42 5.09 6.85 -18.61
CA ASP A 42 4.28 5.93 -19.42
C ASP A 42 4.52 4.45 -19.03
N LYS A 43 4.57 4.14 -17.73
CA LYS A 43 5.06 2.86 -17.19
C LYS A 43 3.99 1.97 -16.55
N VAL A 44 2.71 2.25 -16.80
CA VAL A 44 1.62 1.40 -16.30
C VAL A 44 1.69 0.03 -16.95
N ILE A 45 1.54 -1.00 -16.12
CA ILE A 45 1.42 -2.39 -16.53
C ILE A 45 -0.07 -2.74 -16.57
N LEU A 46 -0.54 -3.23 -17.71
CA LEU A 46 -1.88 -3.76 -17.89
C LEU A 46 -1.84 -5.28 -17.95
N ILE A 47 -2.57 -5.92 -17.05
CA ILE A 47 -2.75 -7.37 -17.01
C ILE A 47 -4.20 -7.68 -17.36
N GLN A 48 -4.40 -8.54 -18.36
CA GLN A 48 -5.72 -8.98 -18.83
C GLN A 48 -5.76 -10.51 -18.82
N ALA A 49 -6.84 -11.08 -18.33
CA ALA A 49 -7.07 -12.51 -18.33
C ALA A 49 -8.48 -12.80 -18.85
N ASP A 50 -8.68 -14.00 -19.37
CA ASP A 50 -9.96 -14.47 -19.92
C ASP A 50 -10.90 -14.91 -18.79
N ASP A 51 -10.31 -15.37 -17.67
CA ASP A 51 -10.99 -15.77 -16.44
C ASP A 51 -10.40 -15.03 -15.22
N GLU A 52 -11.03 -15.14 -14.06
CA GLU A 52 -10.58 -14.52 -12.82
C GLU A 52 -9.20 -15.05 -12.39
N VAL A 53 -8.32 -14.12 -12.06
CA VAL A 53 -6.97 -14.40 -11.55
C VAL A 53 -6.66 -13.56 -10.33
N VAL A 54 -5.84 -14.10 -9.43
CA VAL A 54 -5.23 -13.33 -8.35
C VAL A 54 -3.85 -12.89 -8.79
N VAL A 55 -3.56 -11.60 -8.64
CA VAL A 55 -2.27 -11.01 -9.03
C VAL A 55 -1.55 -10.47 -7.80
N TYR A 56 -0.34 -10.96 -7.57
CA TYR A 56 0.59 -10.40 -6.58
C TYR A 56 1.69 -9.62 -7.30
N GLY A 57 1.83 -8.35 -6.96
CA GLY A 57 3.01 -7.57 -7.33
C GLY A 57 4.13 -7.77 -6.31
N LEU A 58 5.36 -7.96 -6.78
CA LEU A 58 6.53 -8.04 -5.93
C LEU A 58 7.60 -7.07 -6.44
N ASN A 59 7.88 -6.04 -5.67
CA ASN A 59 9.03 -5.17 -5.88
C ASN A 59 10.26 -5.83 -5.24
N LYS A 60 11.30 -6.09 -6.02
CA LYS A 60 12.48 -6.79 -5.56
C LYS A 60 13.77 -6.12 -6.01
N GLU A 61 14.58 -5.77 -5.07
CA GLU A 61 15.97 -5.34 -5.20
C GLU A 61 16.91 -6.30 -4.48
N ARG A 62 18.23 -6.08 -4.57
CA ARG A 62 19.22 -6.99 -3.99
C ARG A 62 19.05 -7.22 -2.48
N TYR A 63 18.66 -6.16 -1.74
CA TYR A 63 18.56 -6.15 -0.29
C TYR A 63 17.27 -5.47 0.18
N SER A 64 16.22 -5.49 -0.61
CA SER A 64 14.98 -4.84 -0.28
C SER A 64 13.86 -5.40 -1.14
N SER A 65 12.75 -5.79 -0.51
CA SER A 65 11.58 -6.29 -1.23
C SER A 65 10.31 -6.12 -0.40
N ASP A 66 9.22 -5.79 -1.05
CA ASP A 66 7.87 -5.93 -0.50
C ASP A 66 6.90 -6.26 -1.62
N GLY A 67 5.74 -6.78 -1.25
CA GLY A 67 4.72 -7.20 -2.19
C GLY A 67 3.34 -6.68 -1.83
N PHE A 68 2.48 -6.64 -2.81
CA PHE A 68 1.09 -6.21 -2.65
C PHE A 68 0.14 -7.12 -3.45
N LEU A 69 -1.09 -7.21 -2.98
CA LEU A 69 -2.20 -7.76 -3.76
C LEU A 69 -2.69 -6.68 -4.74
N ALA A 70 -2.69 -6.99 -6.03
CA ALA A 70 -3.22 -6.08 -7.03
C ALA A 70 -4.75 -6.21 -7.11
N TYR A 71 -5.44 -5.08 -6.96
CA TYR A 71 -6.89 -5.01 -7.13
C TYR A 71 -7.25 -4.90 -8.59
N PRO A 72 -8.30 -5.61 -9.06
CA PRO A 72 -8.80 -5.49 -10.42
C PRO A 72 -9.41 -4.10 -10.68
N THR A 73 -9.50 -3.73 -11.96
CA THR A 73 -9.90 -2.37 -12.36
C THR A 73 -11.37 -2.03 -12.09
N ASP A 74 -12.20 -3.01 -11.79
CA ASP A 74 -13.62 -2.84 -11.42
C ASP A 74 -13.87 -2.51 -9.95
N VAL A 75 -12.84 -2.66 -9.09
CA VAL A 75 -12.93 -2.31 -7.66
C VAL A 75 -12.08 -1.10 -7.26
N ILE A 76 -11.37 -0.46 -8.20
CA ILE A 76 -10.70 0.81 -7.96
C ILE A 76 -11.72 1.96 -7.89
N GLY A 77 -11.31 3.10 -7.34
CA GLY A 77 -12.23 4.21 -7.06
C GLY A 77 -11.68 5.58 -7.40
N TYR A 78 -12.27 6.58 -6.79
CA TYR A 78 -12.05 8.00 -7.08
C TYR A 78 -11.34 8.75 -5.95
N GLU A 79 -11.40 8.22 -4.71
CA GLU A 79 -10.91 8.90 -3.52
C GLU A 79 -10.07 7.96 -2.68
N TYR A 80 -8.89 8.45 -2.24
CA TYR A 80 -7.92 7.68 -1.48
C TYR A 80 -7.21 8.54 -0.44
N TYR A 81 -6.78 7.91 0.65
CA TYR A 81 -5.78 8.46 1.56
C TYR A 81 -4.53 7.60 1.51
N THR A 82 -3.37 8.22 1.32
CA THR A 82 -2.08 7.51 1.29
C THR A 82 -1.68 7.02 2.67
N VAL A 83 -0.91 5.93 2.70
CA VAL A 83 -0.35 5.35 3.92
C VAL A 83 1.12 5.02 3.68
N SER A 84 1.97 5.53 4.56
CA SER A 84 3.40 5.22 4.59
C SER A 84 3.87 5.16 6.04
N HIS A 85 5.13 4.94 6.27
CA HIS A 85 5.75 5.02 7.60
C HIS A 85 6.74 6.17 7.64
N VAL A 86 6.89 6.83 8.80
CA VAL A 86 7.92 7.87 8.97
C VAL A 86 9.27 7.32 8.54
N PRO A 87 9.93 7.90 7.52
CA PRO A 87 11.12 7.30 6.98
C PRO A 87 12.33 7.47 7.91
N SER A 88 12.95 6.38 8.26
CA SER A 88 14.20 6.37 9.02
C SER A 88 15.37 6.87 8.18
N ASN A 89 15.39 6.44 6.92
CA ASN A 89 16.29 6.87 5.86
C ASN A 89 15.62 6.54 4.53
N GLY A 90 15.77 7.41 3.54
CA GLY A 90 15.00 7.33 2.30
C GLY A 90 13.74 8.20 2.37
N ASN A 91 12.79 7.91 1.55
CA ASN A 91 11.62 8.74 1.33
C ASN A 91 10.34 7.91 1.43
N THR A 92 9.22 8.55 1.74
CA THR A 92 7.89 8.01 1.49
C THR A 92 7.49 8.28 0.05
N GLU A 93 6.66 7.41 -0.50
CA GLU A 93 6.21 7.50 -1.86
C GLU A 93 4.77 7.00 -2.04
N PHE A 94 4.12 7.49 -3.08
CA PHE A 94 2.90 6.92 -3.61
C PHE A 94 2.87 7.06 -5.14
N ALA A 95 2.08 6.22 -5.80
CA ALA A 95 1.87 6.30 -7.24
C ALA A 95 0.38 6.19 -7.58
N ILE A 96 -0.03 6.88 -8.65
CA ILE A 96 -1.38 6.90 -9.17
C ILE A 96 -1.32 6.43 -10.62
N ALA A 97 -2.07 5.38 -10.97
CA ALA A 97 -2.15 4.86 -12.33
C ALA A 97 -3.54 5.12 -12.92
N ALA A 98 -3.60 5.79 -14.07
CA ALA A 98 -4.83 6.10 -14.76
C ALA A 98 -5.18 5.03 -15.81
N ASN A 99 -6.46 4.67 -15.87
CA ASN A 99 -7.00 3.74 -16.87
C ASN A 99 -7.70 4.45 -18.04
N TYR A 100 -8.01 5.73 -17.91
CA TYR A 100 -8.76 6.52 -18.87
C TYR A 100 -8.00 7.79 -19.27
N ASP A 101 -8.21 8.23 -20.51
CA ASP A 101 -7.67 9.51 -20.98
C ASP A 101 -8.30 10.69 -20.23
N ASP A 102 -7.56 11.80 -20.17
CA ASP A 102 -7.99 13.05 -19.54
C ASP A 102 -8.52 12.85 -18.10
N THR A 103 -7.85 11.99 -17.32
CA THR A 103 -8.16 11.79 -15.90
C THR A 103 -7.59 12.94 -15.07
N MET A 104 -8.44 13.76 -14.51
CA MET A 104 -8.06 14.88 -13.64
C MET A 104 -7.75 14.35 -12.22
N ILE A 105 -6.58 14.72 -11.70
CA ILE A 105 -6.11 14.35 -10.37
C ILE A 105 -5.93 15.60 -9.52
N SER A 106 -6.41 15.55 -8.30
CA SER A 106 -6.14 16.52 -7.24
C SER A 106 -5.55 15.81 -6.04
N ILE A 107 -4.40 16.28 -5.58
CA ILE A 107 -3.72 15.77 -4.38
C ILE A 107 -3.63 16.91 -3.37
N ARG A 108 -4.23 16.74 -2.20
CA ARG A 108 -4.02 17.63 -1.06
C ARG A 108 -3.04 16.97 -0.10
N PHE A 109 -1.88 17.59 0.12
CA PHE A 109 -0.89 17.10 1.08
C PHE A 109 -1.37 17.32 2.51
N PRO A 110 -1.05 16.39 3.45
CA PRO A 110 -1.48 16.51 4.84
C PRO A 110 -0.87 17.77 5.46
N ASP A 111 -1.61 18.40 6.35
CA ASP A 111 -1.11 19.49 7.14
C ASP A 111 0.02 19.01 8.07
N ARG A 112 0.77 19.96 8.62
CA ARG A 112 1.93 19.69 9.47
C ARG A 112 1.54 18.88 10.70
N ARG A 113 2.12 17.68 10.86
CA ARG A 113 2.05 16.89 12.09
C ARG A 113 3.42 16.90 12.78
N LEU A 114 3.43 17.25 14.09
CA LEU A 114 4.58 17.08 15.01
C LEU A 114 5.95 17.52 14.46
N GLY A 115 6.00 18.62 13.70
CA GLY A 115 7.26 19.17 13.21
C GLY A 115 7.79 18.55 11.91
N ILE A 116 7.19 17.51 11.37
CA ILE A 116 7.55 16.93 10.07
C ILE A 116 7.05 17.87 8.96
N LEU A 117 7.97 18.35 8.14
CA LEU A 117 7.67 19.24 7.02
C LEU A 117 7.50 18.42 5.74
N ILE A 118 6.29 18.40 5.20
CA ILE A 118 6.08 17.90 3.83
C ILE A 118 6.88 18.75 2.86
N ARG A 119 7.62 18.08 1.97
CA ARG A 119 8.29 18.69 0.84
C ARG A 119 8.26 17.76 -0.34
N VAL A 120 7.54 18.17 -1.38
CA VAL A 120 7.44 17.49 -2.66
C VAL A 120 7.80 18.48 -3.75
N GLU A 121 8.65 18.08 -4.69
CA GLU A 121 9.05 18.90 -5.83
C GLU A 121 8.46 18.33 -7.12
N TYR A 122 7.71 19.15 -7.83
CA TYR A 122 7.13 18.77 -9.12
C TYR A 122 6.99 19.99 -10.01
N ASP A 123 7.39 19.87 -11.27
CA ASP A 123 7.31 20.91 -12.31
C ASP A 123 7.87 22.28 -11.86
N GLY A 124 9.05 22.26 -11.25
CA GLY A 124 9.75 23.46 -10.78
C GLY A 124 9.12 24.12 -9.54
N ARG A 125 8.10 23.54 -8.93
CA ARG A 125 7.44 24.03 -7.72
C ARG A 125 7.67 23.10 -6.55
N THR A 126 7.83 23.68 -5.36
CA THR A 126 7.85 22.96 -4.09
C THR A 126 6.46 23.00 -3.44
N TYR A 127 5.89 21.84 -3.15
CA TYR A 127 4.63 21.67 -2.43
C TYR A 127 4.91 21.31 -0.98
N ARG A 128 4.11 21.86 -0.08
CA ARG A 128 4.21 21.70 1.37
C ARG A 128 2.89 21.19 1.94
N GLY A 129 2.87 20.95 3.25
CA GLY A 129 1.63 20.58 3.96
C GLY A 129 0.51 21.58 3.72
N GLY A 130 -0.71 21.10 3.44
CA GLY A 130 -1.88 21.87 3.08
C GLY A 130 -1.97 22.29 1.60
N ASP A 131 -0.86 22.25 0.83
CA ASP A 131 -0.88 22.57 -0.59
C ASP A 131 -1.68 21.55 -1.39
N VAL A 132 -2.21 22.03 -2.53
CA VAL A 132 -2.93 21.19 -3.50
C VAL A 132 -2.15 21.15 -4.82
N LEU A 133 -1.89 19.94 -5.30
CA LEU A 133 -1.31 19.66 -6.60
C LEU A 133 -2.40 19.11 -7.54
N ASN A 134 -2.59 19.77 -8.69
CA ASN A 134 -3.53 19.34 -9.72
C ASN A 134 -2.79 19.05 -11.02
N PHE A 135 -3.15 17.97 -11.69
CA PHE A 135 -2.64 17.59 -13.02
C PHE A 135 -3.60 16.62 -13.72
N THR A 136 -3.32 16.31 -14.97
CA THR A 136 -4.11 15.36 -15.77
C THR A 136 -3.23 14.19 -16.20
N LEU A 137 -3.76 12.97 -16.12
CA LEU A 137 -3.15 11.77 -16.66
C LEU A 137 -3.92 11.30 -17.91
N GLN A 138 -3.18 10.80 -18.87
CA GLN A 138 -3.76 10.03 -19.97
C GLN A 138 -3.85 8.54 -19.57
N SER A 139 -4.68 7.78 -20.27
CA SER A 139 -4.78 6.32 -20.04
C SER A 139 -3.40 5.66 -20.03
N TYR A 140 -3.17 4.79 -19.05
CA TYR A 140 -1.92 4.05 -18.85
C TYR A 140 -0.70 4.94 -18.57
N GLN A 141 -0.91 6.16 -18.08
CA GLN A 141 0.12 6.95 -17.42
C GLN A 141 0.08 6.73 -15.92
N ALA A 142 1.24 6.80 -15.29
CA ALA A 142 1.38 6.83 -13.85
C ALA A 142 2.06 8.12 -13.40
N PHE A 143 1.57 8.69 -12.29
CA PHE A 143 2.27 9.74 -11.56
C PHE A 143 2.84 9.12 -10.29
N GLN A 144 4.13 9.32 -10.05
CA GLN A 144 4.76 9.00 -8.77
C GLN A 144 5.03 10.29 -8.01
N CYS A 145 4.78 10.26 -6.71
CA CYS A 145 5.14 11.31 -5.77
C CYS A 145 6.14 10.75 -4.75
N ILE A 146 7.25 11.44 -4.58
CA ILE A 146 8.28 11.11 -3.58
C ILE A 146 8.46 12.33 -2.68
N SER A 147 8.44 12.11 -1.35
CA SER A 147 8.76 13.16 -0.39
C SER A 147 10.26 13.37 -0.26
N TYR A 148 10.65 14.53 0.23
CA TYR A 148 12.01 14.83 0.65
C TYR A 148 12.08 15.07 2.16
N ASP A 149 13.28 15.14 2.70
CA ASP A 149 13.56 15.54 4.08
C ASP A 149 12.87 14.65 5.15
N LYS A 150 12.72 13.35 4.87
CA LYS A 150 12.10 12.35 5.76
C LYS A 150 10.62 12.67 6.09
N ALA A 151 9.92 13.33 5.20
CA ALA A 151 8.50 13.61 5.38
C ALA A 151 7.66 12.34 5.22
N ASP A 152 6.67 12.16 6.09
CA ASP A 152 5.65 11.11 5.99
C ASP A 152 4.46 11.64 5.18
N LEU A 153 4.18 11.02 4.03
CA LEU A 153 3.05 11.36 3.16
C LEU A 153 1.74 10.71 3.60
N THR A 154 1.71 9.98 4.73
CA THR A 154 0.46 9.41 5.27
C THR A 154 -0.60 10.50 5.41
N GLY A 155 -1.80 10.22 4.90
CA GLY A 155 -2.93 11.14 4.96
C GLY A 155 -2.99 12.14 3.80
N SER A 156 -2.11 12.04 2.78
CA SER A 156 -2.35 12.78 1.53
C SER A 156 -3.67 12.33 0.93
N TYR A 157 -4.55 13.28 0.63
CA TYR A 157 -5.87 13.01 0.05
C TYR A 157 -5.84 13.16 -1.46
N ILE A 158 -6.21 12.10 -2.17
CA ILE A 158 -6.22 12.00 -3.62
C ILE A 158 -7.66 11.90 -4.09
N VAL A 159 -8.03 12.77 -5.02
CA VAL A 159 -9.33 12.75 -5.71
C VAL A 159 -9.10 12.73 -7.21
N SER A 160 -9.91 11.95 -7.90
CA SER A 160 -9.92 11.88 -9.37
C SER A 160 -11.33 11.93 -9.91
N ASP A 161 -11.50 12.42 -11.14
CA ASP A 161 -12.80 12.44 -11.84
C ASP A 161 -13.12 11.10 -12.54
N LYS A 162 -12.14 10.21 -12.65
CA LYS A 162 -12.26 8.85 -13.21
C LYS A 162 -11.53 7.86 -12.28
N PRO A 163 -11.94 6.57 -12.24
CA PRO A 163 -11.30 5.60 -11.35
C PRO A 163 -9.80 5.45 -11.63
N VAL A 164 -9.02 5.40 -10.57
CA VAL A 164 -7.55 5.24 -10.61
C VAL A 164 -7.09 4.17 -9.65
N ALA A 165 -5.97 3.51 -9.94
CA ALA A 165 -5.29 2.67 -8.96
C ALA A 165 -4.25 3.50 -8.21
N VAL A 166 -4.20 3.34 -6.87
CA VAL A 166 -3.26 4.07 -6.02
C VAL A 166 -2.42 3.09 -5.23
N PHE A 167 -1.11 3.31 -5.24
CA PHE A 167 -0.12 2.55 -4.48
C PHE A 167 0.59 3.49 -3.50
N SER A 168 0.96 3.00 -2.34
CA SER A 168 1.64 3.83 -1.34
C SER A 168 2.62 3.01 -0.51
N GLY A 169 3.64 3.68 0.04
CA GLY A 169 4.63 3.05 0.88
C GLY A 169 5.89 3.88 1.10
N ASN A 170 7.00 3.19 1.20
CA ASN A 170 8.32 3.79 1.42
C ASN A 170 9.33 3.21 0.43
N VAL A 171 10.18 4.06 -0.13
CA VAL A 171 11.33 3.59 -0.93
C VAL A 171 12.17 2.60 -0.13
N ARG A 172 12.50 2.94 1.11
CA ARG A 172 13.18 2.08 2.06
C ARG A 172 13.13 2.68 3.47
N THR A 173 12.72 1.90 4.46
CA THR A 173 12.69 2.36 5.86
C THR A 173 12.89 1.19 6.83
N TRP A 174 13.26 1.47 8.06
CA TRP A 174 13.00 0.55 9.18
C TRP A 174 11.73 0.96 9.91
N VAL A 175 11.12 0.01 10.58
CA VAL A 175 9.94 0.19 11.41
C VAL A 175 10.30 -0.29 12.83
N GLY A 176 10.06 0.55 13.83
CA GLY A 176 10.50 0.30 15.19
C GLY A 176 11.99 0.63 15.43
N GLU A 177 12.59 0.02 16.44
CA GLU A 177 14.00 0.23 16.84
C GLU A 177 14.89 -0.81 16.15
N SER A 178 15.37 -0.55 14.96
CA SER A 178 16.17 -1.48 14.17
C SER A 178 17.05 -0.77 13.16
N ASP A 179 18.06 -1.46 12.65
CA ASP A 179 18.87 -1.04 11.50
C ASP A 179 18.49 -1.76 10.20
N SER A 180 17.62 -2.79 10.28
CA SER A 180 17.15 -3.51 9.11
C SER A 180 16.07 -2.71 8.40
N ARG A 181 16.35 -2.33 7.15
CA ARG A 181 15.48 -1.49 6.31
C ARG A 181 14.98 -2.27 5.14
N ASP A 182 13.71 -2.09 4.84
CA ASP A 182 13.15 -2.63 3.60
C ASP A 182 12.20 -1.64 2.90
N HIS A 183 11.82 -2.00 1.69
CA HIS A 183 10.75 -1.36 0.93
C HIS A 183 9.40 -1.64 1.59
N LEU A 184 8.47 -0.70 1.51
CA LEU A 184 7.07 -0.92 1.88
C LEU A 184 6.21 -0.57 0.68
N ALA A 185 5.30 -1.47 0.30
CA ALA A 185 4.40 -1.27 -0.82
C ALA A 185 3.02 -1.86 -0.56
N LEU A 186 1.99 -1.09 -0.86
CA LEU A 186 0.59 -1.49 -0.75
C LEU A 186 -0.22 -0.86 -1.88
N GLN A 187 -1.05 -1.62 -2.58
CA GLN A 187 -2.14 -1.03 -3.36
C GLN A 187 -3.27 -0.66 -2.41
N LEU A 188 -3.69 0.60 -2.43
CA LEU A 188 -4.69 1.11 -1.50
C LEU A 188 -6.11 0.77 -1.98
N PRO A 189 -7.00 0.34 -1.07
CA PRO A 189 -8.42 0.34 -1.34
C PRO A 189 -8.95 1.78 -1.37
N PRO A 190 -9.92 2.09 -2.23
CA PRO A 190 -10.57 3.39 -2.24
C PRO A 190 -11.44 3.60 -1.00
N THR A 191 -11.77 4.86 -0.67
CA THR A 191 -12.54 5.20 0.54
C THR A 191 -13.89 4.49 0.63
N GLN A 192 -14.52 4.18 -0.49
CA GLN A 192 -15.78 3.41 -0.53
C GLN A 192 -15.65 1.95 -0.08
N ALA A 193 -14.42 1.42 -0.06
CA ALA A 193 -14.12 0.06 0.42
C ALA A 193 -13.70 0.03 1.91
N TYR A 194 -13.71 1.16 2.61
CA TYR A 194 -13.39 1.22 4.04
C TYR A 194 -14.45 0.49 4.87
N GLY A 195 -14.03 -0.02 6.00
CA GLY A 195 -14.89 -0.79 6.91
C GLY A 195 -14.91 -0.24 8.34
N LYS A 196 -15.65 -0.94 9.22
CA LYS A 196 -15.84 -0.51 10.62
C LYS A 196 -15.35 -1.51 11.66
N GLN A 197 -15.05 -2.75 11.27
CA GLN A 197 -14.65 -3.82 12.19
C GLN A 197 -13.53 -4.64 11.57
N PHE A 198 -12.44 -4.81 12.33
CA PHE A 198 -11.24 -5.46 11.86
C PHE A 198 -10.66 -6.36 12.96
N PRO A 199 -10.61 -7.68 12.77
CA PRO A 199 -9.74 -8.52 13.56
C PRO A 199 -8.31 -8.39 13.06
N VAL A 200 -7.38 -8.10 13.95
CA VAL A 200 -5.96 -7.96 13.65
C VAL A 200 -5.19 -9.07 14.34
N ILE A 201 -4.42 -9.81 13.56
CA ILE A 201 -3.57 -10.90 14.03
C ILE A 201 -2.13 -10.39 14.00
N PRO A 202 -1.39 -10.44 15.12
CA PRO A 202 0.00 -10.00 15.11
C PRO A 202 0.86 -10.87 14.20
N THR A 203 1.90 -10.29 13.62
CA THR A 203 2.86 -11.03 12.79
C THR A 203 3.48 -12.17 13.60
N PRO A 204 3.39 -13.43 13.14
CA PRO A 204 3.85 -14.58 13.91
C PRO A 204 5.37 -14.60 14.07
N ASN A 205 5.82 -15.24 15.15
CA ASN A 205 7.24 -15.43 15.48
C ASN A 205 8.03 -14.12 15.65
N ARG A 206 7.37 -13.09 16.19
CA ARG A 206 7.99 -11.81 16.55
C ARG A 206 7.87 -11.56 18.05
N SER A 207 8.93 -11.05 18.65
CA SER A 207 8.92 -10.58 20.06
C SER A 207 8.31 -9.20 20.21
N VAL A 208 8.34 -8.41 19.14
CA VAL A 208 7.75 -7.07 19.07
C VAL A 208 6.40 -7.11 18.37
N GLY A 209 5.52 -6.21 18.74
CA GLY A 209 4.21 -6.07 18.09
C GLY A 209 4.30 -5.36 16.74
N ASP A 210 3.16 -5.20 16.11
CA ASP A 210 3.05 -4.51 14.82
C ASP A 210 2.57 -3.07 15.00
N VAL A 211 3.01 -2.18 14.11
CA VAL A 211 2.48 -0.83 14.00
C VAL A 211 1.15 -0.89 13.24
N ILE A 212 0.11 -0.31 13.82
CA ILE A 212 -1.20 -0.15 13.19
C ILE A 212 -1.39 1.31 12.83
N LYS A 213 -1.80 1.57 11.59
CA LYS A 213 -2.30 2.87 11.15
C LYS A 213 -3.78 2.76 10.84
N VAL A 214 -4.58 3.65 11.42
CA VAL A 214 -6.02 3.76 11.14
C VAL A 214 -6.28 5.09 10.48
N ILE A 215 -6.80 5.07 9.26
CA ILE A 215 -7.08 6.25 8.46
C ILE A 215 -8.58 6.47 8.37
N ALA A 216 -9.05 7.64 8.74
CA ALA A 216 -10.45 8.03 8.64
C ALA A 216 -10.69 8.97 7.46
N SER A 217 -11.75 8.71 6.70
CA SER A 217 -12.25 9.64 5.69
C SER A 217 -13.20 10.71 6.27
N VAL A 218 -13.69 10.49 7.48
CA VAL A 218 -14.61 11.39 8.18
C VAL A 218 -13.93 11.92 9.45
N PRO A 219 -13.78 13.25 9.60
CA PRO A 219 -13.25 13.85 10.83
C PRO A 219 -14.09 13.52 12.05
N GLY A 220 -13.47 13.39 13.22
CA GLY A 220 -14.14 13.07 14.48
C GLY A 220 -14.54 11.59 14.60
N THR A 221 -13.96 10.72 13.80
CA THR A 221 -14.19 9.27 13.88
C THR A 221 -13.65 8.71 15.19
N ASN A 222 -14.49 8.00 15.94
CA ASN A 222 -14.09 7.31 17.16
C ASN A 222 -13.64 5.88 16.84
N VAL A 223 -12.48 5.51 17.34
CA VAL A 223 -11.87 4.20 17.16
C VAL A 223 -11.71 3.50 18.49
N ARG A 224 -12.25 2.31 18.59
CA ARG A 224 -12.10 1.41 19.73
C ARG A 224 -11.09 0.32 19.40
N VAL A 225 -10.09 0.18 20.23
CA VAL A 225 -9.07 -0.87 20.16
C VAL A 225 -9.23 -1.78 21.37
N GLU A 226 -9.42 -3.04 21.15
CA GLU A 226 -9.65 -4.05 22.17
C GLU A 226 -8.68 -5.24 21.99
N ASN A 227 -7.86 -5.46 23.01
CA ASN A 227 -6.97 -6.60 23.15
C ASN A 227 -7.03 -7.08 24.61
N SER A 228 -5.92 -7.18 25.33
CA SER A 228 -5.89 -7.37 26.79
C SER A 228 -6.41 -6.15 27.59
N ALA A 229 -6.48 -4.97 26.94
CA ALA A 229 -7.03 -3.72 27.45
C ALA A 229 -8.03 -3.15 26.45
N LEU A 230 -8.87 -2.23 26.92
CA LEU A 230 -9.79 -1.46 26.07
C LEU A 230 -9.31 -0.02 26.00
N THR A 231 -9.06 0.46 24.78
CA THR A 231 -8.63 1.84 24.54
C THR A 231 -9.51 2.52 23.49
N TRP A 232 -9.82 3.79 23.72
CA TRP A 232 -10.56 4.63 22.80
C TRP A 232 -9.68 5.75 22.26
N TYR A 233 -9.80 5.99 20.97
CA TYR A 233 -9.15 7.09 20.28
C TYR A 233 -10.19 7.87 19.49
N GLU A 234 -9.97 9.17 19.33
CA GLU A 234 -10.69 10.02 18.39
C GLU A 234 -9.72 10.50 17.32
N ILE A 235 -10.07 10.29 16.05
CA ILE A 235 -9.29 10.82 14.93
C ILE A 235 -9.75 12.26 14.69
N GLY A 236 -8.87 13.20 14.99
CA GLY A 236 -9.16 14.64 14.90
C GLY A 236 -9.38 15.13 13.47
N THR A 237 -9.69 16.42 13.36
CA THR A 237 -9.96 17.07 12.07
C THR A 237 -8.71 17.45 11.29
N MET A 238 -7.57 17.60 11.97
CA MET A 238 -6.30 17.99 11.36
C MET A 238 -5.46 16.78 10.94
N ASP A 239 -5.48 15.75 11.77
CA ASP A 239 -4.82 14.47 11.49
C ASP A 239 -5.92 13.46 11.16
N ASN A 240 -6.01 13.03 9.89
CA ASN A 240 -6.99 12.06 9.45
C ASN A 240 -6.59 10.61 9.73
N TYR A 241 -5.56 10.39 10.55
CA TYR A 241 -5.11 9.05 10.96
C TYR A 241 -4.55 9.04 12.38
N LEU A 242 -4.50 7.85 12.95
CA LEU A 242 -3.75 7.54 14.17
C LEU A 242 -2.85 6.34 13.94
N ASP A 243 -1.79 6.23 14.74
CA ASP A 243 -0.89 5.08 14.77
C ASP A 243 -0.63 4.65 16.21
N PHE A 244 -0.52 3.34 16.40
CA PHE A 244 -0.20 2.70 17.68
C PHE A 244 0.41 1.33 17.44
N ILE A 245 1.01 0.75 18.49
CA ILE A 245 1.58 -0.60 18.44
C ILE A 245 0.63 -1.56 19.12
N ILE A 246 0.33 -2.69 18.47
CA ILE A 246 -0.40 -3.82 19.07
C ILE A 246 0.61 -4.82 19.67
N PRO A 247 0.24 -5.57 20.72
CA PRO A 247 1.09 -6.63 21.26
C PRO A 247 1.34 -7.77 20.27
N SER A 248 2.51 -8.41 20.36
CA SER A 248 2.86 -9.58 19.55
C SER A 248 2.20 -10.89 20.01
N ASP A 249 1.66 -10.93 21.21
CA ASP A 249 1.14 -12.13 21.90
C ASP A 249 -0.37 -12.18 22.04
N SER A 250 -1.08 -11.16 21.51
CA SER A 250 -2.53 -11.10 21.63
C SER A 250 -3.21 -10.58 20.35
N TYR A 251 -4.37 -11.17 20.04
CA TYR A 251 -5.23 -10.65 18.98
C TYR A 251 -5.81 -9.30 19.38
N THR A 252 -6.01 -8.46 18.39
CA THR A 252 -6.58 -7.13 18.59
C THR A 252 -7.80 -6.96 17.70
N THR A 253 -8.89 -6.42 18.26
CA THR A 253 -10.06 -6.01 17.49
C THR A 253 -10.08 -4.49 17.40
N ILE A 254 -10.22 -3.96 16.20
CA ILE A 254 -10.39 -2.54 15.93
C ILE A 254 -11.80 -2.31 15.43
N SER A 255 -12.53 -1.38 16.07
CA SER A 255 -13.88 -1.00 15.65
C SER A 255 -13.94 0.53 15.54
N ALA A 256 -14.68 1.03 14.56
CA ALA A 256 -14.89 2.46 14.37
C ALA A 256 -16.37 2.79 14.16
N ASP A 257 -16.79 3.99 14.55
CA ASP A 257 -18.15 4.47 14.34
C ASP A 257 -18.39 4.93 12.88
N GLN A 258 -17.33 5.32 12.19
CA GLN A 258 -17.33 5.62 10.74
C GLN A 258 -16.38 4.66 10.01
N PRO A 259 -16.54 4.48 8.67
CA PRO A 259 -15.63 3.65 7.90
C PRO A 259 -14.19 4.17 7.94
N VAL A 260 -13.25 3.26 8.16
CA VAL A 260 -11.80 3.51 8.23
C VAL A 260 -11.02 2.50 7.38
N LEU A 261 -9.80 2.85 7.01
CA LEU A 261 -8.79 1.92 6.54
C LEU A 261 -7.89 1.55 7.72
N VAL A 262 -7.64 0.27 7.89
CA VAL A 262 -6.65 -0.25 8.86
C VAL A 262 -5.48 -0.85 8.09
N VAL A 263 -4.28 -0.36 8.37
CA VAL A 263 -3.03 -0.88 7.80
C VAL A 263 -2.15 -1.38 8.93
N GLN A 264 -1.68 -2.61 8.78
CA GLN A 264 -0.73 -3.27 9.67
C GLN A 264 0.65 -3.23 9.04
N ILE A 265 1.66 -2.83 9.81
CA ILE A 265 3.05 -2.78 9.39
C ILE A 265 3.86 -3.61 10.38
N ALA A 266 4.39 -4.72 9.90
CA ALA A 266 5.32 -5.54 10.68
C ALA A 266 6.58 -4.73 10.97
N GLN A 267 7.09 -4.79 12.21
CA GLN A 267 8.32 -4.10 12.57
C GLN A 267 9.53 -4.79 11.92
N SER A 268 10.60 -4.04 11.73
CA SER A 268 11.88 -4.55 11.27
C SER A 268 12.46 -5.57 12.26
N GLN A 269 13.34 -6.41 11.78
CA GLN A 269 14.08 -7.36 12.60
C GLN A 269 14.76 -6.64 13.78
N GLN A 270 14.47 -7.08 15.00
CA GLN A 270 15.06 -6.50 16.22
C GLN A 270 16.34 -7.22 16.61
N GLU A 271 16.37 -8.54 16.45
CA GLU A 271 17.51 -9.39 16.76
C GLU A 271 17.84 -10.33 15.59
N LEU A 272 19.09 -10.76 15.48
CA LEU A 272 19.52 -11.72 14.45
C LEU A 272 18.79 -13.08 14.55
N SER A 273 18.26 -13.41 15.71
CA SER A 273 17.48 -14.62 15.96
C SER A 273 16.03 -14.55 15.47
N GLU A 274 15.52 -13.35 15.19
CA GLU A 274 14.16 -13.11 14.72
C GLU A 274 14.18 -12.60 13.29
N PRO A 275 14.27 -13.50 12.30
CA PRO A 275 14.31 -13.08 10.90
C PRO A 275 12.98 -12.45 10.47
N GLY A 276 13.06 -11.42 9.66
CA GLY A 276 11.91 -10.79 9.02
C GLY A 276 12.11 -9.31 8.82
N ASP A 277 11.85 -8.90 7.61
CA ASP A 277 11.86 -7.51 7.19
C ASP A 277 10.52 -6.83 7.49
N PRO A 278 10.43 -5.51 7.52
CA PRO A 278 9.16 -4.83 7.61
C PRO A 278 8.34 -5.07 6.34
N THR A 279 7.04 -5.20 6.50
CA THR A 279 6.08 -5.34 5.40
C THR A 279 4.79 -4.63 5.75
N MET A 280 4.04 -4.20 4.75
CA MET A 280 2.81 -3.42 4.92
C MET A 280 1.63 -4.11 4.25
N LEU A 281 0.50 -4.22 4.97
CA LEU A 281 -0.72 -4.80 4.43
C LEU A 281 -1.98 -4.04 4.90
N ALA A 282 -3.00 -4.00 4.05
CA ALA A 282 -4.33 -3.57 4.45
C ALA A 282 -5.06 -4.71 5.16
N VAL A 283 -5.58 -4.44 6.35
CA VAL A 283 -6.40 -5.40 7.08
C VAL A 283 -7.80 -5.41 6.48
N THR A 284 -8.29 -6.59 6.12
CA THR A 284 -9.64 -6.76 5.57
C THR A 284 -10.70 -6.57 6.64
N ALA A 285 -11.70 -5.75 6.38
CA ALA A 285 -12.83 -5.57 7.29
C ALA A 285 -13.71 -6.82 7.34
N THR A 286 -14.26 -7.13 8.52
CA THR A 286 -15.09 -8.34 8.73
C THR A 286 -16.22 -8.53 7.70
N PRO A 287 -16.98 -7.49 7.27
CA PRO A 287 -18.01 -7.65 6.25
C PRO A 287 -17.50 -8.04 4.86
N GLN A 288 -16.19 -7.94 4.61
CA GLN A 288 -15.55 -8.31 3.33
C GLN A 288 -15.00 -9.75 3.35
N PHE A 289 -15.17 -10.48 4.45
CA PHE A 289 -14.74 -11.87 4.53
C PHE A 289 -15.56 -12.76 3.60
N THR A 290 -14.87 -13.71 2.99
CA THR A 290 -15.48 -14.77 2.17
C THR A 290 -15.21 -16.14 2.78
N ALA A 291 -15.92 -17.16 2.31
CA ALA A 291 -15.70 -18.54 2.74
C ALA A 291 -14.64 -19.27 1.92
N ASP A 292 -14.32 -18.76 0.74
CA ASP A 292 -13.33 -19.36 -0.17
C ASP A 292 -12.18 -18.38 -0.42
N TYR A 293 -10.95 -18.84 -0.17
CA TYR A 293 -9.73 -18.08 -0.44
C TYR A 293 -8.77 -18.89 -1.30
N VAL A 294 -8.15 -18.25 -2.26
CA VAL A 294 -7.04 -18.79 -3.04
C VAL A 294 -5.83 -17.89 -2.83
N PHE A 295 -4.76 -18.45 -2.32
CA PHE A 295 -3.50 -17.73 -2.15
C PHE A 295 -2.30 -18.61 -2.42
N SER A 296 -1.18 -18.00 -2.68
CA SER A 296 0.10 -18.66 -2.88
C SER A 296 1.16 -18.08 -1.97
N THR A 297 2.09 -18.92 -1.54
CA THR A 297 3.25 -18.49 -0.78
C THR A 297 4.50 -18.54 -1.66
N PRO A 298 5.46 -17.60 -1.50
CA PRO A 298 6.71 -17.64 -2.24
C PRO A 298 7.51 -18.91 -1.90
N LYS A 299 8.25 -19.43 -2.89
CA LYS A 299 9.16 -20.55 -2.67
C LYS A 299 10.34 -20.12 -1.78
N TYR A 300 10.57 -20.86 -0.71
CA TYR A 300 11.86 -20.80 -0.02
C TYR A 300 12.96 -21.38 -0.93
N SER A 301 14.20 -20.93 -0.75
CA SER A 301 15.38 -21.31 -1.53
C SER A 301 15.68 -22.82 -1.58
N ASN A 302 15.02 -23.64 -0.77
CA ASN A 302 15.16 -25.10 -0.67
C ASN A 302 14.09 -25.89 -1.47
N GLY A 303 13.35 -25.26 -2.37
CA GLY A 303 12.57 -25.98 -3.38
C GLY A 303 11.12 -26.33 -3.03
N GLY A 304 10.62 -25.99 -1.88
CA GLY A 304 9.21 -26.20 -1.52
C GLY A 304 8.32 -25.01 -1.87
N MET A 305 7.33 -25.19 -2.75
CA MET A 305 6.13 -24.34 -2.76
C MET A 305 5.13 -24.99 -1.82
N LEU A 306 4.59 -24.20 -0.89
CA LEU A 306 3.40 -24.59 -0.19
C LEU A 306 2.24 -23.84 -0.85
N GLU A 307 1.48 -24.54 -1.64
CA GLU A 307 0.19 -24.08 -2.12
C GLU A 307 -0.85 -24.48 -1.08
N PHE A 308 -1.51 -23.48 -0.48
CA PHE A 308 -2.60 -23.74 0.42
C PHE A 308 -3.92 -23.35 -0.23
N ARG A 309 -4.83 -24.30 -0.32
CA ARG A 309 -6.24 -24.04 -0.57
C ARG A 309 -6.95 -24.17 0.77
N VAL A 310 -7.39 -23.06 1.34
CA VAL A 310 -8.20 -23.08 2.55
C VAL A 310 -9.65 -22.90 2.14
N ARG A 311 -10.47 -23.94 2.39
CA ARG A 311 -11.91 -23.81 2.50
C ARG A 311 -12.24 -23.72 3.98
N ILE A 312 -12.79 -22.61 4.40
CA ILE A 312 -13.31 -22.43 5.75
C ILE A 312 -14.80 -22.76 5.75
#